data_3b3f2ede61978faada69620674836ca7
#
_entry.id   3b3f2ede61978faada69620674836ca7
#
_cell.length_a   1.000
_cell.length_b   1.000
_cell.length_c   1.000
_cell.angle_alpha   90.00
_cell.angle_beta   90.00
_cell.angle_gamma   90.00
#
_symmetry.space_group_name_H-M   'P 1'
#
loop_
_entity.id
_entity.type
_entity.pdbx_description
1 polymer ?
#
loop_
_entity_poly.entity_id
_entity_poly.type
_entity_poly.pdbx_seq_one_letter_code
_entity_poly.pdbx_strand_id
1 'polypeptide(L)'
;MIKKIDRKNKFISMFNPDTGFYMRSGVIENGKDTGVDPFMTSFPELIDVGIMGWCTHGASGLCIKSGVQCYQNGLKTKFPNMSFENFKRIVDECKGKTFQFALGGRGDVDQHEDFEKILRYCRENGIVPNFTSSGLGFTDEIVALCKELCGAVAISWYRQEHTYKAIQMLLDAGVKTNIHYVLGNNSIDEAIERLKNNDFPKGISSVIFLLHKNVGLGQDGNVLSADDPKVKEFFEVIDTGEFNFQIGFDSCTIPGLINFTRNINADTYDTCEGGRWSMYITSDMKALPCSFDNQEMRWAYDISNDTIQNAWNSEQFEEFRSHFKNSCKGCSRRCECMGGCPIRREIVLCNRKEKDLK
;
A
#
# COMPACT_ATOMS: atom_id res chain seq x y z
N MET A 1 17.95 13.99 -2.05
CA MET A 1 16.72 14.40 -1.32
C MET A 1 15.91 15.37 -2.19
N ILE A 2 14.68 15.01 -2.54
CA ILE A 2 13.74 15.85 -3.29
C ILE A 2 12.84 16.54 -2.27
N LYS A 3 12.70 17.88 -2.39
CA LYS A 3 11.85 18.68 -1.52
C LYS A 3 10.68 19.24 -2.32
N LYS A 4 9.47 19.16 -1.78
CA LYS A 4 8.25 19.79 -2.31
C LYS A 4 7.60 20.70 -1.28
N ILE A 5 7.00 21.76 -1.75
CA ILE A 5 6.25 22.72 -0.91
C ILE A 5 4.81 22.73 -1.39
N ASP A 6 3.91 22.19 -0.58
CA ASP A 6 2.48 22.31 -0.82
C ASP A 6 1.98 23.63 -0.23
N ARG A 7 1.82 24.63 -1.10
CA ARG A 7 1.39 25.97 -0.67
C ARG A 7 -0.09 26.02 -0.27
N LYS A 8 -0.92 25.14 -0.86
CA LYS A 8 -2.37 25.10 -0.58
C LYS A 8 -2.61 24.52 0.81
N ASN A 9 -1.94 23.43 1.14
CA ASN A 9 -2.06 22.74 2.43
C ASN A 9 -0.96 23.15 3.43
N LYS A 10 -0.08 24.08 3.05
CA LYS A 10 0.92 24.74 3.90
C LYS A 10 1.90 23.79 4.58
N PHE A 11 2.47 22.85 3.88
CA PHE A 11 3.47 21.94 4.42
C PHE A 11 4.62 21.68 3.44
N ILE A 12 5.66 21.01 3.93
CA ILE A 12 6.81 20.62 3.15
C ILE A 12 6.94 19.09 3.25
N SER A 13 7.09 18.43 2.12
CA SER A 13 7.48 17.02 2.07
C SER A 13 8.88 16.84 1.49
N MET A 14 9.58 15.83 1.95
CA MET A 14 10.92 15.45 1.50
C MET A 14 10.98 13.95 1.24
N PHE A 15 11.60 13.59 0.13
CA PHE A 15 11.77 12.20 -0.29
C PHE A 15 13.19 11.93 -0.77
N ASN A 16 13.75 10.82 -0.36
CA ASN A 16 15.04 10.35 -0.86
C ASN A 16 14.81 9.20 -1.84
N PRO A 17 15.04 9.40 -3.16
CA PRO A 17 14.79 8.39 -4.18
C PRO A 17 15.71 7.15 -4.09
N ASP A 18 16.84 7.25 -3.37
CA ASP A 18 17.82 6.17 -3.24
C ASP A 18 17.48 5.25 -2.05
N THR A 19 16.98 5.83 -0.95
CA THR A 19 16.65 5.08 0.28
C THR A 19 15.17 4.81 0.46
N GLY A 20 14.30 5.56 -0.24
CA GLY A 20 12.85 5.56 -0.03
C GLY A 20 12.41 6.31 1.25
N PHE A 21 13.34 6.97 1.94
CA PHE A 21 13.00 7.75 3.13
C PHE A 21 12.08 8.92 2.74
N TYR A 22 10.97 9.01 3.44
CA TYR A 22 9.97 10.07 3.28
C TYR A 22 9.71 10.74 4.63
N MET A 23 9.55 12.04 4.61
CA MET A 23 9.08 12.81 5.76
C MET A 23 8.31 14.05 5.31
N ARG A 24 7.42 14.54 6.15
CA ARG A 24 6.73 15.83 5.96
C ARG A 24 6.72 16.64 7.26
N SER A 25 6.62 17.95 7.11
CA SER A 25 6.38 18.86 8.23
C SER A 25 4.90 18.81 8.64
N GLY A 26 4.58 19.28 9.82
CA GLY A 26 3.24 19.73 10.14
C GLY A 26 2.82 20.93 9.28
N VAL A 27 1.60 21.40 9.47
CA VAL A 27 1.10 22.63 8.84
C VAL A 27 1.96 23.82 9.26
N ILE A 28 2.40 24.61 8.29
CA ILE A 28 3.25 25.79 8.53
C ILE A 28 2.37 27.02 8.61
N GLU A 29 2.38 27.70 9.77
CA GLU A 29 1.71 28.98 10.00
C GLU A 29 2.71 30.03 10.46
N ASN A 30 2.66 31.20 9.83
CA ASN A 30 3.61 32.31 10.10
C ASN A 30 5.09 31.88 10.06
N GLY A 31 5.44 30.95 9.15
CA GLY A 31 6.80 30.44 8.98
C GLY A 31 7.25 29.43 10.03
N LYS A 32 6.35 28.94 10.90
CA LYS A 32 6.63 27.94 11.93
C LYS A 32 5.83 26.67 11.69
N ASP A 33 6.43 25.53 11.93
CA ASP A 33 5.76 24.24 11.98
C ASP A 33 4.89 24.19 13.24
N THR A 34 3.60 23.88 13.06
CA THR A 34 2.62 23.78 14.14
C THR A 34 2.61 22.41 14.82
N GLY A 35 3.28 21.42 14.25
CA GLY A 35 3.19 20.01 14.67
C GLY A 35 1.83 19.36 14.36
N VAL A 36 0.91 20.07 13.70
CA VAL A 36 -0.38 19.53 13.27
C VAL A 36 -0.22 18.89 11.90
N ASP A 37 -0.50 17.60 11.82
CA ASP A 37 -0.37 16.86 10.56
C ASP A 37 -1.34 17.40 9.49
N PRO A 38 -0.86 17.68 8.25
CA PRO A 38 -1.75 18.18 7.19
C PRO A 38 -2.76 17.08 6.82
N PHE A 39 -3.99 17.49 6.53
CA PHE A 39 -5.06 16.55 6.22
C PHE A 39 -4.84 15.80 4.89
N MET A 40 -4.32 16.50 3.88
CA MET A 40 -4.10 15.96 2.53
C MET A 40 -3.06 16.77 1.76
N THR A 41 -2.56 16.20 0.68
CA THR A 41 -1.75 16.92 -0.31
C THR A 41 -2.59 17.49 -1.45
N SER A 42 -2.06 18.47 -2.18
CA SER A 42 -2.70 19.09 -3.36
C SER A 42 -2.70 18.20 -4.61
N PHE A 43 -1.83 17.19 -4.65
CA PHE A 43 -1.69 16.18 -5.70
C PHE A 43 -1.09 14.91 -5.09
N PRO A 44 -1.48 13.70 -5.48
CA PRO A 44 -0.99 12.47 -4.85
C PRO A 44 0.54 12.36 -4.92
N GLU A 45 1.17 12.11 -3.78
CA GLU A 45 2.62 11.92 -3.68
C GLU A 45 3.06 10.48 -3.94
N LEU A 46 2.13 9.53 -3.78
CA LEU A 46 2.22 8.12 -4.16
C LEU A 46 1.01 7.78 -5.05
N ILE A 47 1.25 7.04 -6.13
CA ILE A 47 0.16 6.47 -6.94
C ILE A 47 0.37 4.98 -7.07
N ASP A 48 -0.65 4.21 -6.69
CA ASP A 48 -0.76 2.80 -7.03
C ASP A 48 -1.25 2.70 -8.48
N VAL A 49 -0.43 2.17 -9.39
CA VAL A 49 -0.79 2.04 -10.80
C VAL A 49 -1.02 0.58 -11.15
N GLY A 50 -2.28 0.22 -11.38
CA GLY A 50 -2.68 -1.12 -11.80
C GLY A 50 -2.38 -1.34 -13.28
N ILE A 51 -1.12 -1.58 -13.63
CA ILE A 51 -0.72 -1.83 -15.03
C ILE A 51 -1.21 -3.19 -15.54
N MET A 52 -1.40 -4.17 -14.65
CA MET A 52 -1.89 -5.51 -14.99
C MET A 52 -3.41 -5.56 -14.99
N GLY A 53 -4.02 -5.87 -16.12
CA GLY A 53 -5.48 -6.03 -16.27
C GLY A 53 -5.97 -7.45 -16.01
N TRP A 54 -5.09 -8.46 -16.02
CA TRP A 54 -5.40 -9.85 -15.79
C TRP A 54 -4.24 -10.59 -15.09
N CYS A 55 -4.53 -11.76 -14.52
CA CYS A 55 -3.57 -12.54 -13.77
C CYS A 55 -3.14 -13.79 -14.57
N THR A 56 -1.86 -13.91 -14.86
CA THR A 56 -1.26 -15.09 -15.51
C THR A 56 -1.38 -16.34 -14.63
N HIS A 57 -1.38 -16.17 -13.29
CA HIS A 57 -1.46 -17.24 -12.31
C HIS A 57 -2.90 -17.60 -11.91
N GLY A 58 -3.90 -16.88 -12.42
CA GLY A 58 -5.30 -17.11 -12.09
C GLY A 58 -5.74 -18.57 -12.32
N ALA A 59 -5.42 -19.13 -13.48
CA ALA A 59 -5.75 -20.51 -13.84
C ALA A 59 -5.02 -21.56 -12.95
N SER A 60 -3.81 -21.25 -12.45
CA SER A 60 -3.06 -22.16 -11.58
C SER A 60 -3.54 -22.18 -10.13
N GLY A 61 -4.26 -21.12 -9.72
CA GLY A 61 -4.70 -20.93 -8.34
C GLY A 61 -3.55 -20.71 -7.36
N LEU A 62 -2.41 -20.18 -7.81
CA LEU A 62 -1.20 -19.99 -7.00
C LEU A 62 -1.49 -19.30 -5.66
N CYS A 63 -2.18 -18.16 -5.67
CA CYS A 63 -2.53 -17.42 -4.45
C CYS A 63 -3.37 -18.27 -3.49
N ILE A 64 -4.42 -18.93 -4.01
CA ILE A 64 -5.34 -19.77 -3.21
C ILE A 64 -4.59 -20.94 -2.58
N LYS A 65 -3.73 -21.61 -3.33
CA LYS A 65 -2.89 -22.72 -2.82
C LYS A 65 -1.95 -22.27 -1.71
N SER A 66 -1.57 -21.00 -1.72
CA SER A 66 -0.72 -20.36 -0.70
C SER A 66 -1.52 -19.77 0.46
N GLY A 67 -2.84 -19.99 0.51
CA GLY A 67 -3.74 -19.44 1.55
C GLY A 67 -4.03 -17.95 1.39
N VAL A 68 -3.67 -17.33 0.27
CA VAL A 68 -3.89 -15.91 0.00
C VAL A 68 -5.12 -15.71 -0.88
N GLN A 69 -6.02 -14.85 -0.47
CA GLN A 69 -7.26 -14.52 -1.17
C GLN A 69 -7.12 -13.18 -1.90
N CYS A 70 -7.15 -13.24 -3.24
CA CYS A 70 -6.84 -12.11 -4.10
C CYS A 70 -7.95 -11.03 -4.07
N TYR A 71 -7.65 -9.86 -3.56
CA TYR A 71 -8.59 -8.72 -3.52
C TYR A 71 -8.89 -8.14 -4.92
N GLN A 72 -8.00 -8.35 -5.88
CA GLN A 72 -8.18 -7.90 -7.28
C GLN A 72 -9.10 -8.80 -8.11
N ASN A 73 -9.58 -9.93 -7.56
CA ASN A 73 -10.42 -10.90 -8.27
C ASN A 73 -9.78 -11.44 -9.57
N GLY A 74 -8.47 -11.62 -9.56
CA GLY A 74 -7.67 -11.98 -10.73
C GLY A 74 -8.02 -13.32 -11.38
N LEU A 75 -8.81 -14.18 -10.73
CA LEU A 75 -9.31 -15.45 -11.30
C LEU A 75 -10.47 -15.23 -12.28
N LYS A 76 -11.30 -14.23 -12.04
CA LYS A 76 -12.57 -14.03 -12.77
C LYS A 76 -12.51 -12.84 -13.72
N THR A 77 -11.75 -11.81 -13.36
CA THR A 77 -11.71 -10.55 -14.09
C THR A 77 -10.53 -10.54 -15.04
N LYS A 78 -10.80 -10.26 -16.32
CA LYS A 78 -9.78 -10.15 -17.35
C LYS A 78 -10.03 -8.90 -18.18
N PHE A 79 -9.14 -7.93 -18.05
CA PHE A 79 -9.06 -6.74 -18.89
C PHE A 79 -7.69 -6.73 -19.61
N PRO A 80 -7.53 -5.94 -20.66
CA PRO A 80 -6.21 -5.64 -21.21
C PRO A 80 -5.27 -5.06 -20.14
N ASN A 81 -3.99 -5.36 -20.27
CA ASN A 81 -2.98 -4.62 -19.52
C ASN A 81 -3.00 -3.14 -19.95
N MET A 82 -2.52 -2.25 -19.10
CA MET A 82 -2.42 -0.84 -19.42
C MET A 82 -1.45 -0.64 -20.59
N SER A 83 -1.89 0.01 -21.65
CA SER A 83 -0.98 0.33 -22.77
C SER A 83 0.13 1.28 -22.30
N PHE A 84 1.32 1.18 -22.91
CA PHE A 84 2.43 2.08 -22.59
C PHE A 84 2.06 3.55 -22.82
N GLU A 85 1.23 3.86 -23.82
CA GLU A 85 0.75 5.22 -24.07
C GLU A 85 -0.10 5.77 -22.91
N ASN A 86 -1.00 4.97 -22.36
CA ASN A 86 -1.79 5.36 -21.17
C ASN A 86 -0.87 5.53 -19.94
N PHE A 87 0.07 4.62 -19.74
CA PHE A 87 1.07 4.73 -18.69
C PHE A 87 1.91 6.00 -18.81
N LYS A 88 2.36 6.30 -20.00
CA LYS A 88 3.13 7.51 -20.33
C LYS A 88 2.36 8.78 -19.94
N ARG A 89 1.06 8.86 -20.29
CA ARG A 89 0.19 9.98 -19.89
C ARG A 89 0.16 10.18 -18.38
N ILE A 90 0.04 9.09 -17.61
CA ILE A 90 0.05 9.13 -16.14
C ILE A 90 1.39 9.70 -15.65
N VAL A 91 2.50 9.17 -16.14
CA VAL A 91 3.85 9.63 -15.75
C VAL A 91 4.05 11.10 -16.09
N ASP A 92 3.69 11.52 -17.31
CA ASP A 92 3.85 12.91 -17.78
C ASP A 92 3.08 13.90 -16.89
N GLU A 93 1.88 13.54 -16.45
CA GLU A 93 1.10 14.37 -15.54
C GLU A 93 1.65 14.38 -14.10
N CYS A 94 2.28 13.28 -13.67
CA CYS A 94 2.85 13.13 -12.31
C CYS A 94 4.26 13.72 -12.16
N LYS A 95 4.94 14.01 -13.28
CA LYS A 95 6.30 14.53 -13.28
C LYS A 95 6.45 15.78 -12.40
N GLY A 96 7.40 15.71 -11.45
CA GLY A 96 7.65 16.78 -10.50
C GLY A 96 6.58 16.91 -9.38
N LYS A 97 5.50 16.13 -9.41
CA LYS A 97 4.40 16.17 -8.42
C LYS A 97 4.33 14.89 -7.55
N THR A 98 4.60 13.73 -8.11
CA THR A 98 4.57 12.44 -7.42
C THR A 98 5.99 11.97 -7.18
N PHE A 99 6.27 11.33 -6.04
CA PHE A 99 7.60 10.82 -5.72
C PHE A 99 7.81 9.40 -6.23
N GLN A 100 6.79 8.56 -6.10
CA GLN A 100 6.93 7.14 -6.40
C GLN A 100 5.62 6.53 -6.91
N PHE A 101 5.76 5.47 -7.68
CA PHE A 101 4.66 4.60 -8.06
C PHE A 101 4.80 3.25 -7.36
N ALA A 102 3.66 2.69 -6.92
CA ALA A 102 3.51 1.29 -6.57
C ALA A 102 2.81 0.60 -7.75
N LEU A 103 3.57 -0.11 -8.56
CA LEU A 103 3.05 -0.82 -9.72
C LEU A 103 2.38 -2.13 -9.29
N GLY A 104 1.22 -2.40 -9.84
CA GLY A 104 0.40 -3.54 -9.44
C GLY A 104 -0.70 -3.88 -10.45
N GLY A 105 -1.85 -4.29 -9.91
CA GLY A 105 -3.03 -4.68 -10.67
C GLY A 105 -3.41 -6.14 -10.48
N ARG A 106 -3.96 -6.76 -11.52
CA ARG A 106 -4.43 -8.16 -11.51
C ARG A 106 -3.33 -9.11 -11.96
N GLY A 107 -2.27 -9.27 -11.22
CA GLY A 107 -1.17 -10.21 -11.57
C GLY A 107 0.19 -9.62 -11.24
N ASP A 108 1.22 -10.37 -11.59
CA ASP A 108 2.59 -9.97 -11.34
C ASP A 108 3.05 -8.96 -12.40
N VAL A 109 3.58 -7.85 -11.94
CA VAL A 109 4.00 -6.68 -12.73
C VAL A 109 5.14 -7.03 -13.70
N ASP A 110 6.03 -7.92 -13.28
CA ASP A 110 7.14 -8.43 -14.10
C ASP A 110 6.69 -9.24 -15.33
N GLN A 111 5.39 -9.59 -15.41
CA GLN A 111 4.78 -10.25 -16.56
C GLN A 111 4.16 -9.27 -17.59
N HIS A 112 4.31 -7.97 -17.37
CA HIS A 112 3.81 -6.97 -18.33
C HIS A 112 4.71 -6.92 -19.57
N GLU A 113 4.09 -6.87 -20.75
CA GLU A 113 4.80 -6.84 -22.06
C GLU A 113 5.78 -5.67 -22.22
N ASP A 114 5.51 -4.55 -21.58
CA ASP A 114 6.35 -3.35 -21.60
C ASP A 114 7.06 -3.09 -20.26
N PHE A 115 7.26 -4.12 -19.42
CA PHE A 115 7.79 -3.99 -18.06
C PHE A 115 9.04 -3.10 -17.97
N GLU A 116 10.08 -3.40 -18.77
CA GLU A 116 11.30 -2.58 -18.79
C GLU A 116 11.04 -1.12 -19.18
N LYS A 117 10.26 -0.89 -20.23
CA LYS A 117 9.95 0.46 -20.70
C LYS A 117 9.22 1.28 -19.62
N ILE A 118 8.31 0.64 -18.89
CA ILE A 118 7.56 1.24 -17.78
C ILE A 118 8.51 1.69 -16.68
N LEU A 119 9.42 0.82 -16.23
CA LEU A 119 10.38 1.14 -15.18
C LEU A 119 11.33 2.28 -15.60
N ARG A 120 11.87 2.21 -16.83
CA ARG A 120 12.78 3.25 -17.35
C ARG A 120 12.07 4.59 -17.45
N TYR A 121 10.86 4.61 -17.99
CA TYR A 121 10.11 5.85 -18.15
C TYR A 121 9.78 6.53 -16.81
N CYS A 122 9.49 5.77 -15.75
CA CYS A 122 9.37 6.31 -14.41
C CYS A 122 10.64 7.05 -13.98
N ARG A 123 11.79 6.37 -14.05
CA ARG A 123 13.07 6.93 -13.60
C ARG A 123 13.51 8.14 -14.40
N GLU A 124 13.36 8.12 -15.71
CA GLU A 124 13.67 9.24 -16.60
C GLU A 124 12.84 10.49 -16.26
N ASN A 125 11.65 10.30 -15.67
CA ASN A 125 10.78 11.39 -15.25
C ASN A 125 10.82 11.70 -13.74
N GLY A 126 11.80 11.13 -13.03
CA GLY A 126 12.05 11.41 -11.61
C GLY A 126 11.06 10.76 -10.64
N ILE A 127 10.35 9.72 -11.09
CA ILE A 127 9.44 8.93 -10.28
C ILE A 127 10.09 7.58 -9.94
N VAL A 128 10.07 7.17 -8.69
CA VAL A 128 10.64 5.89 -8.26
C VAL A 128 9.60 4.78 -8.42
N PRO A 129 9.82 3.79 -9.32
CA PRO A 129 8.93 2.63 -9.40
C PRO A 129 9.25 1.61 -8.31
N ASN A 130 8.19 1.11 -7.67
CA ASN A 130 8.22 -0.04 -6.77
C ASN A 130 7.13 -1.01 -7.22
N PHE A 131 7.26 -2.29 -6.91
CA PHE A 131 6.21 -3.25 -7.23
C PHE A 131 6.21 -4.46 -6.30
N THR A 132 5.10 -5.22 -6.38
CA THR A 132 4.94 -6.49 -5.70
C THR A 132 4.77 -7.61 -6.72
N SER A 133 5.47 -8.73 -6.52
CA SER A 133 5.36 -9.93 -7.34
C SER A 133 5.20 -11.18 -6.47
N SER A 134 4.72 -12.26 -7.05
CA SER A 134 4.81 -13.60 -6.44
C SER A 134 6.24 -14.16 -6.48
N GLY A 135 7.09 -13.62 -7.33
CA GLY A 135 8.44 -14.11 -7.62
C GLY A 135 8.48 -15.34 -8.53
N LEU A 136 7.31 -15.82 -9.00
CA LEU A 136 7.28 -16.97 -9.91
C LEU A 136 7.78 -16.57 -11.30
N GLY A 137 8.86 -17.22 -11.73
CA GLY A 137 9.46 -16.97 -13.04
C GLY A 137 10.48 -15.82 -13.05
N PHE A 138 10.94 -15.35 -11.90
CA PHE A 138 12.04 -14.38 -11.85
C PHE A 138 13.28 -14.91 -12.56
N THR A 139 13.88 -14.06 -13.39
CA THR A 139 15.14 -14.31 -14.12
C THR A 139 16.20 -13.31 -13.68
N ASP A 140 17.45 -13.57 -14.04
CA ASP A 140 18.56 -12.66 -13.76
C ASP A 140 18.37 -11.29 -14.46
N GLU A 141 17.72 -11.27 -15.62
CA GLU A 141 17.39 -10.04 -16.36
C GLU A 141 16.36 -9.19 -15.58
N ILE A 142 15.30 -9.81 -15.04
CA ILE A 142 14.31 -9.11 -14.20
C ILE A 142 15.00 -8.54 -12.96
N VAL A 143 15.85 -9.32 -12.30
CA VAL A 143 16.58 -8.88 -11.11
C VAL A 143 17.54 -7.71 -11.44
N ALA A 144 18.22 -7.75 -12.58
CA ALA A 144 19.07 -6.66 -13.04
C ALA A 144 18.29 -5.35 -13.26
N LEU A 145 17.10 -5.43 -13.87
CA LEU A 145 16.20 -4.28 -14.02
C LEU A 145 15.73 -3.75 -12.66
N CYS A 146 15.39 -4.65 -11.73
CA CYS A 146 15.00 -4.26 -10.36
C CYS A 146 16.13 -3.48 -9.68
N LYS A 147 17.38 -3.95 -9.77
CA LYS A 147 18.53 -3.30 -9.17
C LYS A 147 18.79 -1.92 -9.76
N GLU A 148 18.67 -1.78 -11.07
CA GLU A 148 18.92 -0.53 -11.79
C GLU A 148 17.82 0.50 -11.51
N LEU A 149 16.57 0.08 -11.51
CA LEU A 149 15.42 0.97 -11.70
C LEU A 149 14.47 1.06 -10.50
N CYS A 150 14.32 0.00 -9.69
CA CYS A 150 13.35 0.01 -8.61
C CYS A 150 13.89 0.66 -7.32
N GLY A 151 13.01 1.27 -6.55
CA GLY A 151 13.34 1.74 -5.20
C GLY A 151 13.32 0.57 -4.20
N ALA A 152 12.32 -0.30 -4.33
CA ALA A 152 12.18 -1.55 -3.60
C ALA A 152 11.33 -2.55 -4.41
N VAL A 153 11.53 -3.84 -4.13
CA VAL A 153 10.68 -4.92 -4.65
C VAL A 153 10.11 -5.69 -3.46
N ALA A 154 8.80 -5.92 -3.45
CA ALA A 154 8.15 -6.75 -2.47
C ALA A 154 7.80 -8.12 -3.07
N ILE A 155 8.07 -9.17 -2.32
CA ILE A 155 7.64 -10.53 -2.68
C ILE A 155 6.50 -10.95 -1.78
N SER A 156 5.38 -11.37 -2.40
CA SER A 156 4.23 -11.91 -1.69
C SER A 156 4.61 -13.20 -0.96
N TRP A 157 4.29 -13.27 0.34
CA TRP A 157 4.67 -14.41 1.18
C TRP A 157 3.81 -15.65 0.88
N TYR A 158 4.16 -16.35 -0.19
CA TYR A 158 3.45 -17.59 -0.60
C TYR A 158 4.05 -18.87 -0.02
N ARG A 159 5.17 -18.81 0.70
CA ARG A 159 5.81 -19.96 1.39
C ARG A 159 6.23 -21.08 0.42
N GLN A 160 6.32 -20.77 -0.86
CA GLN A 160 6.69 -21.71 -1.93
C GLN A 160 8.19 -21.58 -2.27
N GLU A 161 8.76 -22.59 -2.89
CA GLU A 161 10.17 -22.60 -3.30
C GLU A 161 10.53 -21.35 -4.13
N HIS A 162 9.67 -21.01 -5.11
CA HIS A 162 9.89 -19.81 -5.93
C HIS A 162 9.91 -18.50 -5.13
N THR A 163 9.13 -18.41 -4.03
CA THR A 163 9.14 -17.24 -3.12
C THR A 163 10.52 -17.05 -2.51
N TYR A 164 11.08 -18.11 -1.92
CA TYR A 164 12.42 -18.07 -1.33
C TYR A 164 13.51 -17.81 -2.37
N LYS A 165 13.40 -18.46 -3.54
CA LYS A 165 14.35 -18.26 -4.65
C LYS A 165 14.35 -16.82 -5.12
N ALA A 166 13.20 -16.22 -5.37
CA ALA A 166 13.09 -14.82 -5.82
C ALA A 166 13.65 -13.84 -4.77
N ILE A 167 13.33 -14.04 -3.49
CA ILE A 167 13.91 -13.24 -2.40
C ILE A 167 15.43 -13.35 -2.42
N GLN A 168 16.01 -14.57 -2.51
CA GLN A 168 17.45 -14.77 -2.52
C GLN A 168 18.10 -14.08 -3.71
N MET A 169 17.55 -14.22 -4.92
CA MET A 169 18.08 -13.58 -6.14
C MET A 169 18.14 -12.04 -5.99
N LEU A 170 17.08 -11.44 -5.43
CA LEU A 170 17.03 -10.00 -5.19
C LEU A 170 18.05 -9.55 -4.14
N LEU A 171 18.20 -10.32 -3.06
CA LEU A 171 19.18 -10.03 -1.98
C LEU A 171 20.61 -10.15 -2.50
N ASP A 172 20.94 -11.20 -3.25
CA ASP A 172 22.28 -11.42 -3.83
C ASP A 172 22.65 -10.28 -4.80
N ALA A 173 21.67 -9.73 -5.50
CA ALA A 173 21.85 -8.57 -6.35
C ALA A 173 21.94 -7.24 -5.56
N GLY A 174 21.62 -7.22 -4.27
CA GLY A 174 21.60 -6.01 -3.45
C GLY A 174 20.36 -5.12 -3.71
N VAL A 175 19.25 -5.72 -4.13
CA VAL A 175 17.97 -5.02 -4.27
C VAL A 175 17.32 -4.89 -2.89
N LYS A 176 16.78 -3.70 -2.58
CA LYS A 176 15.96 -3.50 -1.38
C LYS A 176 14.71 -4.38 -1.46
N THR A 177 14.70 -5.46 -0.70
CA THR A 177 13.69 -6.52 -0.78
C THR A 177 12.79 -6.51 0.44
N ASN A 178 11.48 -6.45 0.23
CA ASN A 178 10.48 -6.55 1.27
C ASN A 178 9.65 -7.83 1.10
N ILE A 179 9.02 -8.28 2.18
CA ILE A 179 7.99 -9.32 2.17
C ILE A 179 6.63 -8.65 2.36
N HIS A 180 5.67 -8.96 1.51
CA HIS A 180 4.27 -8.65 1.73
C HIS A 180 3.55 -9.86 2.32
N TYR A 181 3.14 -9.72 3.58
CA TYR A 181 2.46 -10.75 4.35
C TYR A 181 0.99 -10.39 4.55
N VAL A 182 0.08 -11.16 3.96
CA VAL A 182 -1.37 -10.95 4.18
C VAL A 182 -1.75 -11.50 5.55
N LEU A 183 -2.21 -10.61 6.42
CA LEU A 183 -2.57 -10.90 7.80
C LEU A 183 -4.08 -11.08 7.93
N GLY A 184 -4.51 -12.29 8.26
CA GLY A 184 -5.89 -12.68 8.45
C GLY A 184 -6.00 -13.85 9.44
N ASN A 185 -7.22 -14.33 9.71
CA ASN A 185 -7.46 -15.43 10.66
C ASN A 185 -6.69 -16.71 10.31
N ASN A 186 -6.46 -16.96 9.02
CA ASN A 186 -5.74 -18.16 8.55
C ASN A 186 -4.20 -18.02 8.61
N SER A 187 -3.67 -16.87 8.97
CA SER A 187 -2.22 -16.58 8.90
C SER A 187 -1.64 -15.89 10.15
N ILE A 188 -2.49 -15.44 11.08
CA ILE A 188 -2.04 -14.68 12.26
C ILE A 188 -1.18 -15.53 13.20
N ASP A 189 -1.49 -16.82 13.37
CA ASP A 189 -0.70 -17.73 14.21
C ASP A 189 0.73 -17.87 13.68
N GLU A 190 0.87 -18.10 12.37
CA GLU A 190 2.19 -18.14 11.73
C GLU A 190 2.92 -16.79 11.85
N ALA A 191 2.22 -15.67 11.69
CA ALA A 191 2.84 -14.36 11.83
C ALA A 191 3.43 -14.15 13.23
N ILE A 192 2.68 -14.51 14.27
CA ILE A 192 3.11 -14.43 15.68
C ILE A 192 4.33 -15.32 15.91
N GLU A 193 4.29 -16.57 15.45
CA GLU A 193 5.39 -17.53 15.61
C GLU A 193 6.67 -17.04 14.93
N ARG A 194 6.57 -16.58 13.68
CA ARG A 194 7.72 -16.08 12.92
C ARG A 194 8.31 -14.82 13.52
N LEU A 195 7.49 -13.91 14.02
CA LEU A 195 7.96 -12.71 14.71
C LEU A 195 8.72 -13.09 15.99
N LYS A 196 8.17 -13.95 16.84
CA LYS A 196 8.82 -14.42 18.09
C LYS A 196 10.18 -15.08 17.84
N ASN A 197 10.31 -15.80 16.73
CA ASN A 197 11.51 -16.54 16.38
C ASN A 197 12.47 -15.79 15.44
N ASN A 198 12.11 -14.57 14.99
CA ASN A 198 12.82 -13.86 13.90
C ASN A 198 12.99 -14.73 12.64
N ASP A 199 11.97 -15.55 12.30
CA ASP A 199 12.02 -16.57 11.25
C ASP A 199 11.49 -16.03 9.91
N PHE A 200 12.15 -15.02 9.36
CA PHE A 200 12.02 -14.58 7.98
C PHE A 200 13.39 -14.64 7.29
N PRO A 201 13.45 -14.67 5.95
CA PRO A 201 14.71 -14.71 5.21
C PRO A 201 15.67 -13.60 5.66
N LYS A 202 16.92 -13.97 5.96
CA LYS A 202 17.94 -13.02 6.43
C LYS A 202 18.30 -12.04 5.33
N GLY A 203 18.45 -10.77 5.69
CA GLY A 203 18.86 -9.70 4.77
C GLY A 203 17.71 -8.94 4.12
N ILE A 204 16.46 -9.36 4.31
CA ILE A 204 15.30 -8.56 3.85
C ILE A 204 15.28 -7.21 4.57
N SER A 205 14.76 -6.20 3.88
CA SER A 205 14.64 -4.85 4.44
C SER A 205 13.47 -4.78 5.42
N SER A 206 12.31 -5.31 5.04
CA SER A 206 11.12 -5.26 5.90
C SER A 206 10.14 -6.39 5.62
N VAL A 207 9.31 -6.68 6.62
CA VAL A 207 8.06 -7.43 6.48
C VAL A 207 6.91 -6.45 6.60
N ILE A 208 6.10 -6.33 5.57
CA ILE A 208 4.93 -5.45 5.51
C ILE A 208 3.68 -6.29 5.71
N PHE A 209 3.01 -6.11 6.84
CA PHE A 209 1.75 -6.78 7.13
C PHE A 209 0.59 -6.04 6.45
N LEU A 210 -0.08 -6.75 5.55
CA LEU A 210 -1.24 -6.28 4.81
C LEU A 210 -2.50 -6.89 5.42
N LEU A 211 -3.34 -6.09 6.04
CA LEU A 211 -4.57 -6.58 6.65
C LEU A 211 -5.47 -7.23 5.59
N HIS A 212 -5.93 -8.46 5.85
CA HIS A 212 -6.89 -9.13 4.97
C HIS A 212 -8.19 -8.35 4.87
N LYS A 213 -8.75 -8.29 3.65
CA LYS A 213 -10.00 -7.60 3.35
C LYS A 213 -10.92 -8.53 2.56
N ASN A 214 -12.19 -8.52 2.91
CA ASN A 214 -13.26 -9.26 2.24
C ASN A 214 -13.69 -8.59 0.92
N VAL A 215 -12.71 -8.35 0.05
CA VAL A 215 -12.87 -7.75 -1.28
C VAL A 215 -12.37 -8.74 -2.34
N GLY A 216 -13.01 -8.77 -3.49
CA GLY A 216 -12.66 -9.67 -4.60
C GLY A 216 -12.90 -11.13 -4.25
N LEU A 217 -11.84 -11.91 -4.05
CA LEU A 217 -11.90 -13.30 -3.58
C LEU A 217 -11.75 -13.41 -2.06
N GLY A 218 -11.58 -12.29 -1.35
CA GLY A 218 -11.47 -12.25 0.10
C GLY A 218 -12.74 -12.72 0.77
N GLN A 219 -12.63 -13.58 1.78
CA GLN A 219 -13.75 -14.16 2.53
C GLN A 219 -13.88 -13.52 3.91
N ASP A 220 -15.13 -13.35 4.36
CA ASP A 220 -15.45 -12.77 5.68
C ASP A 220 -14.82 -13.57 6.84
N GLY A 221 -14.79 -14.89 6.74
CA GLY A 221 -14.21 -15.77 7.75
C GLY A 221 -12.70 -15.57 7.98
N ASN A 222 -12.01 -14.87 7.08
CA ASN A 222 -10.60 -14.54 7.22
C ASN A 222 -10.34 -13.12 7.75
N VAL A 223 -11.39 -12.32 7.96
CA VAL A 223 -11.27 -10.97 8.54
C VAL A 223 -10.96 -11.09 10.04
N LEU A 224 -9.95 -10.36 10.49
CA LEU A 224 -9.59 -10.29 11.91
C LEU A 224 -10.58 -9.44 12.71
N SER A 225 -10.84 -9.86 13.92
CA SER A 225 -11.64 -9.10 14.88
C SER A 225 -10.76 -8.45 15.94
N ALA A 226 -11.06 -7.21 16.31
CA ALA A 226 -10.38 -6.52 17.42
C ALA A 226 -10.61 -7.19 18.79
N ASP A 227 -11.63 -8.04 18.91
CA ASP A 227 -11.94 -8.80 20.14
C ASP A 227 -11.18 -10.14 20.21
N ASP A 228 -10.47 -10.54 19.13
CA ASP A 228 -9.70 -11.77 19.11
C ASP A 228 -8.41 -11.63 19.95
N PRO A 229 -8.18 -12.51 20.94
CA PRO A 229 -6.95 -12.50 21.73
C PRO A 229 -5.66 -12.58 20.90
N LYS A 230 -5.69 -13.26 19.74
CA LYS A 230 -4.54 -13.37 18.84
C LYS A 230 -4.17 -12.03 18.20
N VAL A 231 -5.16 -11.18 17.90
CA VAL A 231 -4.90 -9.83 17.41
C VAL A 231 -4.16 -9.01 18.46
N LYS A 232 -4.58 -9.11 19.71
CA LYS A 232 -3.88 -8.46 20.82
C LYS A 232 -2.46 -9.01 20.98
N GLU A 233 -2.29 -10.34 20.98
CA GLU A 233 -0.97 -10.99 21.06
C GLU A 233 -0.03 -10.55 19.91
N PHE A 234 -0.55 -10.49 18.67
CA PHE A 234 0.22 -10.03 17.52
C PHE A 234 0.80 -8.64 17.74
N PHE A 235 -0.02 -7.69 18.18
CA PHE A 235 0.44 -6.32 18.43
C PHE A 235 1.34 -6.22 19.67
N GLU A 236 1.13 -7.05 20.72
CA GLU A 236 2.03 -7.12 21.87
C GLU A 236 3.42 -7.61 21.47
N VAL A 237 3.52 -8.61 20.60
CA VAL A 237 4.80 -9.08 20.05
C VAL A 237 5.50 -7.97 19.27
N ILE A 238 4.77 -7.19 18.49
CA ILE A 238 5.33 -6.06 17.74
C ILE A 238 5.78 -4.92 18.65
N ASP A 239 4.99 -4.60 19.68
CA ASP A 239 5.26 -3.49 20.60
C ASP A 239 6.48 -3.72 21.50
N THR A 240 6.82 -4.99 21.77
CA THR A 240 7.87 -5.39 22.71
C THR A 240 9.03 -6.16 22.09
N GLY A 241 8.89 -6.60 20.83
CA GLY A 241 9.88 -7.45 20.15
C GLY A 241 11.06 -6.66 19.59
N GLU A 242 12.19 -7.36 19.45
CA GLU A 242 13.35 -6.90 18.70
C GLU A 242 13.51 -7.74 17.43
N PHE A 243 13.61 -7.08 16.27
CA PHE A 243 13.59 -7.76 14.97
C PHE A 243 14.85 -7.44 14.17
N ASN A 244 15.30 -8.42 13.37
CA ASN A 244 16.44 -8.28 12.46
C ASN A 244 16.07 -7.60 11.12
N PHE A 245 14.82 -7.19 10.98
CA PHE A 245 14.23 -6.52 9.82
C PHE A 245 13.26 -5.44 10.32
N GLN A 246 12.92 -4.51 9.45
CA GLN A 246 11.90 -3.51 9.78
C GLN A 246 10.49 -4.13 9.67
N ILE A 247 9.59 -3.68 10.51
CA ILE A 247 8.16 -4.02 10.41
C ILE A 247 7.41 -2.84 9.82
N GLY A 248 6.59 -3.11 8.81
CA GLY A 248 5.69 -2.16 8.20
C GLY A 248 4.25 -2.66 8.18
N PHE A 249 3.34 -1.76 7.93
CA PHE A 249 1.91 -2.05 7.87
C PHE A 249 1.28 -1.34 6.69
N ASP A 250 0.22 -1.92 6.12
CA ASP A 250 -0.72 -1.11 5.36
C ASP A 250 -1.50 -0.19 6.31
N SER A 251 -1.94 0.95 5.80
CA SER A 251 -2.67 1.93 6.62
C SER A 251 -4.00 1.42 7.19
N CYS A 252 -4.52 0.28 6.71
CA CYS A 252 -5.70 -0.36 7.26
C CYS A 252 -5.43 -1.03 8.62
N THR A 253 -4.18 -1.40 8.90
CA THR A 253 -3.75 -2.01 10.18
C THR A 253 -3.57 -0.98 11.29
N ILE A 254 -3.40 0.30 10.95
CA ILE A 254 -3.08 1.38 11.90
C ILE A 254 -4.10 1.52 13.05
N PRO A 255 -5.43 1.38 12.86
CA PRO A 255 -6.35 1.38 14.00
C PRO A 255 -6.02 0.33 15.06
N GLY A 256 -5.56 -0.87 14.64
CA GLY A 256 -5.09 -1.92 15.54
C GLY A 256 -3.80 -1.53 16.26
N LEU A 257 -2.84 -0.97 15.54
CA LEU A 257 -1.60 -0.48 16.11
C LEU A 257 -1.88 0.56 17.21
N ILE A 258 -2.69 1.58 16.92
CA ILE A 258 -3.10 2.61 17.88
C ILE A 258 -3.83 2.01 19.10
N ASN A 259 -4.64 0.97 18.88
CA ASN A 259 -5.47 0.38 19.93
C ASN A 259 -4.70 -0.54 20.88
N PHE A 260 -3.71 -1.28 20.37
CA PHE A 260 -3.06 -2.36 21.10
C PHE A 260 -1.59 -2.12 21.46
N THR A 261 -0.91 -1.12 20.86
CA THR A 261 0.50 -0.80 21.19
C THR A 261 0.63 0.43 22.08
N ARG A 262 1.78 0.57 22.75
CA ARG A 262 2.08 1.69 23.65
C ARG A 262 3.47 2.29 23.44
N ASN A 263 4.41 1.53 22.90
CA ASN A 263 5.82 1.92 22.76
C ASN A 263 6.15 2.44 21.36
N ILE A 264 5.26 2.23 20.38
CA ILE A 264 5.47 2.66 19.01
C ILE A 264 5.24 4.18 18.91
N ASN A 265 6.23 4.88 18.36
CA ASN A 265 6.14 6.32 18.17
C ASN A 265 5.11 6.66 17.11
N ALA A 266 4.16 7.55 17.44
CA ALA A 266 3.11 8.00 16.54
C ALA A 266 3.64 8.70 15.27
N ASP A 267 4.85 9.25 15.31
CA ASP A 267 5.48 9.89 14.14
C ASP A 267 5.96 8.87 13.08
N THR A 268 5.89 7.56 13.35
CA THR A 268 6.38 6.52 12.45
C THR A 268 5.29 5.87 11.60
N TYR A 269 4.03 6.24 11.77
CA TYR A 269 2.91 5.69 11.02
C TYR A 269 1.90 6.76 10.59
N ASP A 270 1.22 6.48 9.51
CA ASP A 270 0.13 7.29 8.99
C ASP A 270 -1.19 6.52 8.98
N THR A 271 -2.30 7.26 9.19
CA THR A 271 -3.64 6.71 8.96
C THR A 271 -3.88 6.47 7.47
N CYS A 272 -5.10 6.02 7.12
CA CYS A 272 -5.46 5.74 5.74
C CYS A 272 -5.05 6.87 4.79
N GLU A 273 -4.16 6.56 3.86
CA GLU A 273 -3.61 7.49 2.88
C GLU A 273 -4.52 7.70 1.66
N GLY A 274 -5.45 6.76 1.45
CA GLY A 274 -6.33 6.76 0.28
C GLY A 274 -7.07 8.07 0.10
N GLY A 275 -7.01 8.64 -1.09
CA GLY A 275 -7.60 9.93 -1.43
C GLY A 275 -7.01 11.14 -0.71
N ARG A 276 -6.04 10.96 0.18
CA ARG A 276 -5.38 12.03 0.95
C ARG A 276 -3.91 12.25 0.54
N TRP A 277 -3.15 11.17 0.41
CA TRP A 277 -1.72 11.15 0.05
C TRP A 277 -1.48 10.29 -1.18
N SER A 278 -2.31 9.26 -1.36
CA SER A 278 -2.23 8.31 -2.44
C SER A 278 -3.56 8.14 -3.17
N MET A 279 -3.49 7.56 -4.36
CA MET A 279 -4.64 7.11 -5.13
C MET A 279 -4.28 5.84 -5.91
N TYR A 280 -5.29 5.15 -6.43
CA TYR A 280 -5.14 4.00 -7.31
C TYR A 280 -5.66 4.33 -8.71
N ILE A 281 -4.93 3.90 -9.74
CA ILE A 281 -5.37 3.99 -11.15
C ILE A 281 -5.42 2.58 -11.72
N THR A 282 -6.57 2.21 -12.29
CA THR A 282 -6.77 0.89 -12.93
C THR A 282 -6.17 0.82 -14.33
N SER A 283 -6.00 -0.40 -14.87
CA SER A 283 -5.47 -0.60 -16.22
C SER A 283 -6.35 0.02 -17.32
N ASP A 284 -7.62 0.24 -17.05
CA ASP A 284 -8.61 0.89 -17.93
C ASP A 284 -8.87 2.37 -17.59
N MET A 285 -7.89 3.02 -16.94
CA MET A 285 -7.86 4.47 -16.68
C MET A 285 -9.00 4.98 -15.78
N LYS A 286 -9.36 4.22 -14.74
CA LYS A 286 -10.22 4.71 -13.66
C LYS A 286 -9.34 5.10 -12.46
N ALA A 287 -9.50 6.32 -11.99
CA ALA A 287 -8.88 6.81 -10.77
C ALA A 287 -9.79 6.52 -9.56
N LEU A 288 -9.26 5.92 -8.52
CA LEU A 288 -9.95 5.53 -7.29
C LEU A 288 -9.19 6.07 -6.07
N PRO A 289 -9.85 6.48 -4.99
CA PRO A 289 -9.18 6.84 -3.76
C PRO A 289 -8.36 5.71 -3.14
N CYS A 290 -8.75 4.46 -3.37
CA CYS A 290 -8.12 3.27 -2.82
C CYS A 290 -8.32 2.06 -3.74
N SER A 291 -7.32 1.19 -3.85
CA SER A 291 -7.37 -0.02 -4.68
C SER A 291 -8.43 -1.05 -4.23
N PHE A 292 -8.95 -0.94 -3.02
CA PHE A 292 -10.02 -1.83 -2.52
C PHE A 292 -11.43 -1.41 -2.93
N ASP A 293 -11.61 -0.25 -3.57
CA ASP A 293 -12.87 0.13 -4.24
C ASP A 293 -12.99 -0.45 -5.67
N ASN A 294 -12.04 -1.27 -6.10
CA ASN A 294 -11.94 -1.78 -7.48
C ASN A 294 -13.06 -2.74 -7.92
N GLN A 295 -13.89 -3.21 -7.00
CA GLN A 295 -15.04 -4.08 -7.33
C GLN A 295 -16.33 -3.27 -7.45
N GLU A 296 -16.58 -2.36 -6.53
CA GLU A 296 -17.79 -1.55 -6.46
C GLU A 296 -17.67 -0.26 -7.29
N MET A 297 -16.43 0.24 -7.49
CA MET A 297 -16.14 1.46 -8.25
C MET A 297 -16.94 2.68 -7.77
N ARG A 298 -17.27 2.72 -6.47
CA ARG A 298 -18.19 3.73 -5.90
C ARG A 298 -17.66 5.15 -6.07
N TRP A 299 -16.34 5.32 -5.89
CA TRP A 299 -15.69 6.63 -6.01
C TRP A 299 -14.79 6.74 -7.24
N ALA A 300 -15.07 5.93 -8.27
CA ALA A 300 -14.29 5.95 -9.48
C ALA A 300 -14.50 7.24 -10.28
N TYR A 301 -13.40 7.74 -10.83
CA TYR A 301 -13.38 8.84 -11.78
C TYR A 301 -12.67 8.42 -13.06
N ASP A 302 -13.31 8.65 -14.22
CA ASP A 302 -12.73 8.28 -15.50
C ASP A 302 -11.71 9.31 -15.98
N ILE A 303 -10.44 8.90 -16.04
CA ILE A 303 -9.35 9.74 -16.55
C ILE A 303 -8.93 9.39 -17.99
N SER A 304 -9.72 8.60 -18.72
CA SER A 304 -9.40 8.23 -20.13
C SER A 304 -9.23 9.47 -21.02
N ASN A 305 -10.05 10.49 -20.80
CA ASN A 305 -10.00 11.77 -21.50
C ASN A 305 -9.88 12.98 -20.54
N ASP A 306 -9.46 12.73 -19.30
CA ASP A 306 -9.36 13.77 -18.28
C ASP A 306 -8.05 13.60 -17.47
N THR A 307 -7.83 14.45 -16.49
CA THR A 307 -6.57 14.56 -15.73
C THR A 307 -6.68 13.91 -14.35
N ILE A 308 -5.53 13.46 -13.83
CA ILE A 308 -5.39 13.02 -12.44
C ILE A 308 -5.75 14.16 -11.46
N GLN A 309 -5.40 15.41 -11.81
CA GLN A 309 -5.73 16.56 -10.98
C GLN A 309 -7.24 16.76 -10.84
N ASN A 310 -8.02 16.58 -11.92
CA ASN A 310 -9.47 16.67 -11.88
C ASN A 310 -10.07 15.53 -11.05
N ALA A 311 -9.59 14.28 -11.23
CA ALA A 311 -9.97 13.16 -10.38
C ALA A 311 -9.69 13.44 -8.90
N TRP A 312 -8.49 13.95 -8.58
CA TRP A 312 -8.07 14.28 -7.22
C TRP A 312 -8.99 15.30 -6.53
N ASN A 313 -9.51 16.27 -7.29
CA ASN A 313 -10.40 17.32 -6.81
C ASN A 313 -11.90 17.04 -7.05
N SER A 314 -12.26 15.85 -7.53
CA SER A 314 -13.64 15.47 -7.86
C SER A 314 -14.53 15.33 -6.62
N GLU A 315 -15.84 15.38 -6.83
CA GLU A 315 -16.84 15.13 -5.78
C GLU A 315 -16.75 13.73 -5.22
N GLN A 316 -16.40 12.72 -6.04
CA GLN A 316 -16.21 11.34 -5.63
C GLN A 316 -15.08 11.23 -4.59
N PHE A 317 -13.95 11.87 -4.85
CA PHE A 317 -12.82 11.87 -3.90
C PHE A 317 -13.13 12.68 -2.65
N GLU A 318 -13.88 13.79 -2.75
CA GLU A 318 -14.29 14.56 -1.57
C GLU A 318 -15.34 13.79 -0.74
N GLU A 319 -16.27 13.08 -1.34
CA GLU A 319 -17.16 12.16 -0.64
C GLU A 319 -16.34 11.12 0.16
N PHE A 320 -15.36 10.47 -0.46
CA PHE A 320 -14.48 9.52 0.23
C PHE A 320 -13.77 10.18 1.42
N ARG A 321 -13.17 11.35 1.24
CA ARG A 321 -12.48 12.11 2.31
C ARG A 321 -13.41 12.52 3.43
N SER A 322 -14.69 12.73 3.14
CA SER A 322 -15.69 13.15 4.14
C SER A 322 -15.86 12.11 5.27
N HIS A 323 -15.60 10.82 4.99
CA HIS A 323 -15.62 9.77 6.00
C HIS A 323 -14.61 10.03 7.12
N PHE A 324 -13.40 10.49 6.79
CA PHE A 324 -12.37 10.79 7.79
C PHE A 324 -12.75 12.00 8.67
N LYS A 325 -13.45 12.97 8.09
CA LYS A 325 -13.93 14.18 8.80
C LYS A 325 -15.12 13.90 9.71
N ASN A 326 -15.90 12.86 9.43
CA ASN A 326 -17.19 12.62 10.08
C ASN A 326 -17.23 11.40 11.01
N SER A 327 -16.25 10.49 10.92
CA SER A 327 -16.22 9.27 11.73
C SER A 327 -15.80 9.54 13.17
N CYS A 328 -16.30 8.74 14.12
CA CYS A 328 -15.85 8.66 15.54
C CYS A 328 -15.74 10.04 16.24
N LYS A 329 -16.74 10.91 16.11
CA LYS A 329 -16.70 12.29 16.62
C LYS A 329 -16.41 12.42 18.13
N GLY A 330 -16.80 11.44 18.93
CA GLY A 330 -16.56 11.39 20.39
C GLY A 330 -15.27 10.71 20.82
N CYS A 331 -14.46 10.18 19.89
CA CYS A 331 -13.26 9.45 20.22
C CYS A 331 -12.06 10.35 20.48
N SER A 332 -11.37 10.17 21.63
CA SER A 332 -10.16 10.91 21.99
C SER A 332 -8.97 10.65 21.03
N ARG A 333 -8.96 9.48 20.37
CA ARG A 333 -7.90 9.06 19.41
C ARG A 333 -8.28 9.36 17.95
N ARG A 334 -9.35 10.14 17.73
CA ARG A 334 -9.86 10.40 16.39
C ARG A 334 -8.82 11.05 15.47
N CYS A 335 -8.04 11.97 15.98
CA CYS A 335 -7.01 12.65 15.18
C CYS A 335 -5.91 11.70 14.72
N GLU A 336 -5.70 10.60 15.44
CA GLU A 336 -4.66 9.62 15.14
C GLU A 336 -5.12 8.54 14.15
N CYS A 337 -6.38 8.06 14.21
CA CYS A 337 -6.86 6.97 13.34
C CYS A 337 -7.95 7.35 12.34
N MET A 338 -8.57 8.53 12.49
CA MET A 338 -9.62 9.06 11.61
C MET A 338 -10.78 8.09 11.31
N GLY A 339 -11.03 7.13 12.21
CA GLY A 339 -12.13 6.17 12.10
C GLY A 339 -11.84 4.93 11.24
N GLY A 340 -10.63 4.76 10.75
CA GLY A 340 -10.20 3.58 9.98
C GLY A 340 -10.72 3.54 8.55
N CYS A 341 -10.98 2.34 8.02
CA CYS A 341 -11.31 2.14 6.60
C CYS A 341 -12.69 2.69 6.21
N PRO A 342 -12.80 3.58 5.21
CA PRO A 342 -14.10 4.05 4.70
C PRO A 342 -14.86 3.00 3.86
N ILE A 343 -14.14 2.05 3.26
CA ILE A 343 -14.71 1.06 2.32
C ILE A 343 -15.29 -0.13 3.07
N ARG A 344 -14.53 -0.67 4.05
CA ARG A 344 -14.85 -1.89 4.79
C ARG A 344 -14.73 -1.64 6.29
N ARG A 345 -15.84 -1.35 6.94
CA ARG A 345 -15.87 -1.05 8.37
C ARG A 345 -15.54 -2.25 9.25
N GLU A 346 -15.86 -3.44 8.79
CA GLU A 346 -15.66 -4.72 9.46
C GLU A 346 -14.18 -5.08 9.68
N ILE A 347 -13.25 -4.53 8.88
CA ILE A 347 -11.81 -4.77 9.05
C ILE A 347 -11.15 -3.84 10.08
N VAL A 348 -11.88 -2.85 10.61
CA VAL A 348 -11.29 -1.85 11.51
C VAL A 348 -10.99 -2.49 12.86
N LEU A 349 -9.71 -2.66 13.19
CA LEU A 349 -9.23 -3.27 14.43
C LEU A 349 -9.37 -2.31 15.62
N CYS A 350 -10.63 -2.00 15.97
CA CYS A 350 -10.99 -1.14 17.10
C CYS A 350 -12.15 -1.76 17.87
N ASN A 351 -11.97 -1.99 19.18
CA ASN A 351 -12.99 -2.55 20.06
C ASN A 351 -13.88 -1.49 20.75
N ARG A 352 -13.66 -0.20 20.45
CA ARG A 352 -14.51 0.88 20.95
C ARG A 352 -15.83 0.90 20.19
N LYS A 353 -16.93 0.65 20.87
CA LYS A 353 -18.26 0.69 20.27
C LYS A 353 -18.68 2.14 20.03
N GLU A 354 -19.38 2.43 18.91
CA GLU A 354 -19.91 3.79 18.64
C GLU A 354 -20.78 4.33 19.79
N LYS A 355 -21.36 3.44 20.62
CA LYS A 355 -22.12 3.79 21.83
C LYS A 355 -21.26 4.45 22.91
N ASP A 356 -19.96 4.17 22.93
CA ASP A 356 -19.00 4.69 23.90
C ASP A 356 -18.38 6.02 23.43
N LEU A 357 -18.80 6.49 22.26
CA LEU A 357 -18.21 7.64 21.56
C LEU A 357 -19.16 8.85 21.50
N LYS A 358 -20.27 8.81 22.28
CA LYS A 358 -21.24 9.91 22.39
C LYS A 358 -20.88 10.89 23.50
#